data_cd3e6fa97bef58c6f7678bdc51364343
#
_entry.id   cd3e6fa97bef58c6f7678bdc51364343
#
_cell.length_a   1.000
_cell.length_b   1.000
_cell.length_c   1.000
_cell.angle_alpha   90.00
_cell.angle_beta   90.00
_cell.angle_gamma   90.00
#
_symmetry.space_group_name_H-M   'P 1'
#
loop_
_entity.id
_entity.type
_entity.pdbx_description
1 polymer ?
#
loop_
_entity_poly.entity_id
_entity_poly.type
_entity_poly.pdbx_seq_one_letter_code
_entity_poly.pdbx_strand_id
1 'polypeptide(L)'
;FSPTGQGKPYSVVMPPPNANGNLHIGHALDMNLKDILVRYHRMKGDDAIFIPGADHAGFETWVVYEKELAKQGKSRFDFTRDQLYHQVWNFVEENRGNMELQLRALGVSASWKDMVFTLDEKVIRTVFDTFKNLWDDGLIYRGERIVNYCTTHQTSFADIEVEHRTEKGKLWSIAYPTLDKIGEIIVATTR
;
A
#
# COMPACT_ATOMS: atom_id res chain seq x y z
N PHE A 1 -13.35 2.91 24.43
CA PHE A 1 -14.72 3.21 24.03
C PHE A 1 -15.30 2.01 23.28
N SER A 2 -16.34 1.40 23.83
CA SER A 2 -17.00 0.22 23.25
C SER A 2 -18.49 0.49 23.09
N PRO A 3 -19.16 -0.19 22.14
CA PRO A 3 -20.62 -0.14 22.02
C PRO A 3 -21.29 -0.58 23.31
N THR A 4 -22.41 0.01 23.62
CA THR A 4 -23.24 -0.32 24.81
C THR A 4 -24.32 -1.33 24.49
N GLY A 5 -24.64 -1.53 23.23
CA GLY A 5 -25.76 -2.33 22.74
C GLY A 5 -27.13 -1.61 22.91
N GLN A 6 -27.09 -0.31 23.24
CA GLN A 6 -28.30 0.50 23.44
C GLN A 6 -28.25 1.73 22.54
N GLY A 7 -29.39 2.09 21.97
CA GLY A 7 -29.51 3.22 21.04
C GLY A 7 -29.42 2.81 19.57
N LYS A 8 -29.42 3.81 18.70
CA LYS A 8 -29.28 3.61 17.24
C LYS A 8 -27.83 3.30 16.89
N PRO A 9 -27.54 2.22 16.15
CA PRO A 9 -26.18 1.92 15.74
C PRO A 9 -25.60 3.01 14.87
N TYR A 10 -24.34 3.41 15.20
CA TYR A 10 -23.54 4.33 14.39
C TYR A 10 -22.07 3.86 14.41
N SER A 11 -21.51 3.53 13.27
CA SER A 11 -20.15 3.05 13.18
C SER A 11 -19.31 3.87 12.18
N VAL A 12 -18.10 4.16 12.56
CA VAL A 12 -17.08 4.77 11.70
C VAL A 12 -15.87 3.86 11.67
N VAL A 13 -15.39 3.56 10.48
CA VAL A 13 -14.13 2.83 10.27
C VAL A 13 -13.05 3.84 9.92
N MET A 14 -11.92 3.73 10.60
CA MET A 14 -10.74 4.53 10.31
C MET A 14 -10.15 4.07 8.97
N PRO A 15 -9.94 4.96 7.97
CA PRO A 15 -9.05 4.66 6.88
C PRO A 15 -7.69 4.33 7.48
N PRO A 16 -7.17 3.11 7.26
CA PRO A 16 -6.01 2.64 8.01
C PRO A 16 -4.75 3.39 7.54
N PRO A 17 -4.07 4.18 8.40
CA PRO A 17 -2.81 4.79 8.04
C PRO A 17 -1.73 3.73 7.81
N ASN A 18 -0.77 4.06 6.94
CA ASN A 18 0.38 3.22 6.66
C ASN A 18 1.29 3.09 7.89
N ALA A 19 1.53 1.87 8.37
CA ALA A 19 2.41 1.58 9.51
C ALA A 19 3.89 1.58 9.08
N ASN A 20 4.36 2.69 8.50
CA ASN A 20 5.72 2.82 7.99
C ASN A 20 6.44 4.11 8.44
N GLY A 21 5.89 4.82 9.43
CA GLY A 21 6.47 6.02 10.00
C GLY A 21 5.54 6.78 10.94
N ASN A 22 5.92 8.00 11.29
CA ASN A 22 5.13 8.87 12.14
C ASN A 22 3.91 9.43 11.39
N LEU A 23 2.82 9.61 12.13
CA LEU A 23 1.66 10.34 11.63
C LEU A 23 2.00 11.83 11.43
N HIS A 24 1.33 12.47 10.48
CA HIS A 24 1.47 13.90 10.21
C HIS A 24 0.14 14.63 10.42
N ILE A 25 0.16 15.96 10.31
CA ILE A 25 -1.00 16.81 10.59
C ILE A 25 -2.24 16.44 9.75
N GLY A 26 -2.06 15.94 8.53
CA GLY A 26 -3.16 15.45 7.69
C GLY A 26 -3.90 14.27 8.33
N HIS A 27 -3.17 13.32 8.92
CA HIS A 27 -3.77 12.22 9.69
C HIS A 27 -4.52 12.75 10.91
N ALA A 28 -3.94 13.71 11.64
CA ALA A 28 -4.58 14.31 12.81
C ALA A 28 -5.90 14.99 12.42
N LEU A 29 -5.93 15.75 11.32
CA LEU A 29 -7.14 16.40 10.83
C LEU A 29 -8.22 15.37 10.48
N ASP A 30 -7.88 14.37 9.68
CA ASP A 30 -8.81 13.31 9.25
C ASP A 30 -9.41 12.56 10.44
N MET A 31 -8.58 12.16 11.40
CA MET A 31 -9.01 11.43 12.60
C MET A 31 -9.89 12.30 13.50
N ASN A 32 -9.53 13.57 13.72
CA ASN A 32 -10.34 14.47 14.54
C ASN A 32 -11.72 14.72 13.95
N LEU A 33 -11.83 14.92 12.63
CA LEU A 33 -13.13 15.11 11.98
C LEU A 33 -14.06 13.91 12.20
N LYS A 34 -13.53 12.70 12.06
CA LYS A 34 -14.28 11.46 12.31
C LYS A 34 -14.63 11.29 13.78
N ASP A 35 -13.69 11.58 14.68
CA ASP A 35 -13.90 11.45 16.11
C ASP A 35 -14.94 12.43 16.66
N ILE A 36 -15.00 13.65 16.11
CA ILE A 36 -16.05 14.62 16.42
C ILE A 36 -17.43 14.03 16.11
N LEU A 37 -17.60 13.42 14.94
CA LEU A 37 -18.88 12.80 14.56
C LEU A 37 -19.25 11.65 15.50
N VAL A 38 -18.30 10.79 15.83
CA VAL A 38 -18.54 9.67 16.75
C VAL A 38 -18.89 10.16 18.14
N ARG A 39 -18.19 11.18 18.66
CA ARG A 39 -18.49 11.82 19.97
C ARG A 39 -19.87 12.47 19.96
N TYR A 40 -20.23 13.17 18.90
CA TYR A 40 -21.57 13.76 18.74
C TYR A 40 -22.65 12.69 18.82
N HIS A 41 -22.51 11.57 18.11
CA HIS A 41 -23.48 10.48 18.15
C HIS A 41 -23.56 9.82 19.52
N ARG A 42 -22.44 9.66 20.24
CA ARG A 42 -22.47 9.18 21.64
C ARG A 42 -23.21 10.14 22.57
N MET A 43 -22.98 11.44 22.45
CA MET A 43 -23.67 12.47 23.24
C MET A 43 -25.18 12.49 22.95
N LYS A 44 -25.58 12.14 21.75
CA LYS A 44 -26.98 12.05 21.33
C LYS A 44 -27.67 10.77 21.85
N GLY A 45 -26.91 9.82 22.40
CA GLY A 45 -27.42 8.55 22.91
C GLY A 45 -27.42 7.42 21.87
N ASP A 46 -26.78 7.61 20.73
CA ASP A 46 -26.58 6.55 19.73
C ASP A 46 -25.50 5.55 20.21
N ASP A 47 -25.62 4.29 19.79
CA ASP A 47 -24.64 3.24 20.06
C ASP A 47 -23.48 3.37 19.05
N ALA A 48 -22.54 4.30 19.36
CA ALA A 48 -21.53 4.73 18.41
C ALA A 48 -20.15 4.10 18.67
N ILE A 49 -19.56 3.51 17.64
CA ILE A 49 -18.20 2.94 17.65
C ILE A 49 -17.30 3.59 16.58
N PHE A 50 -16.04 3.83 16.95
CA PHE A 50 -14.98 4.18 16.03
C PHE A 50 -13.94 3.05 15.99
N ILE A 51 -13.85 2.34 14.87
CA ILE A 51 -12.97 1.18 14.71
C ILE A 51 -11.64 1.66 14.12
N PRO A 52 -10.51 1.56 14.86
CA PRO A 52 -9.20 1.93 14.37
C PRO A 52 -8.63 0.87 13.44
N GLY A 53 -7.73 1.28 12.57
CA GLY A 53 -7.03 0.40 11.65
C GLY A 53 -5.60 0.83 11.38
N ALA A 54 -4.80 -0.09 10.87
CA ALA A 54 -3.44 0.14 10.38
C ALA A 54 -3.21 -0.63 9.08
N ASP A 55 -2.47 -0.04 8.14
CA ASP A 55 -2.11 -0.67 6.88
C ASP A 55 -0.64 -1.03 6.84
N HIS A 56 -0.32 -2.21 6.31
CA HIS A 56 1.06 -2.64 6.06
C HIS A 56 1.70 -1.90 4.87
N ALA A 57 0.90 -1.25 4.03
CA ALA A 57 1.27 -0.36 2.92
C ALA A 57 2.18 -0.97 1.83
N GLY A 58 2.37 -2.28 1.81
CA GLY A 58 3.04 -2.99 0.71
C GLY A 58 4.34 -2.33 0.23
N PHE A 59 4.34 -1.83 -1.01
CA PHE A 59 5.52 -1.26 -1.67
C PHE A 59 6.08 -0.02 -0.96
N GLU A 60 5.23 0.89 -0.48
CA GLU A 60 5.66 2.11 0.21
C GLU A 60 6.47 1.80 1.46
N THR A 61 6.08 0.76 2.21
CA THR A 61 6.85 0.29 3.36
C THR A 61 8.23 -0.20 2.95
N TRP A 62 8.35 -0.92 1.83
CA TRP A 62 9.63 -1.33 1.29
C TRP A 62 10.52 -0.14 0.95
N VAL A 63 10.00 0.89 0.29
CA VAL A 63 10.76 2.10 -0.05
C VAL A 63 11.26 2.82 1.20
N VAL A 64 10.45 2.90 2.25
CA VAL A 64 10.87 3.51 3.52
C VAL A 64 11.94 2.66 4.19
N TYR A 65 11.75 1.35 4.26
CA TYR A 65 12.69 0.43 4.89
C TYR A 65 14.04 0.37 4.16
N GLU A 66 14.06 0.40 2.83
CA GLU A 66 15.30 0.49 2.04
C GLU A 66 16.11 1.74 2.36
N LYS A 67 15.45 2.88 2.64
CA LYS A 67 16.15 4.09 3.11
C LYS A 67 16.80 3.88 4.47
N GLU A 68 16.17 3.13 5.38
CA GLU A 68 16.78 2.79 6.67
C GLU A 68 17.97 1.84 6.50
N LEU A 69 17.88 0.84 5.62
CA LEU A 69 19.00 -0.02 5.28
C LEU A 69 20.17 0.78 4.67
N ALA A 70 19.88 1.70 3.76
CA ALA A 70 20.90 2.55 3.14
C ALA A 70 21.66 3.41 4.14
N LYS A 71 21.01 3.92 5.20
CA LYS A 71 21.68 4.62 6.31
C LYS A 71 22.68 3.73 7.04
N GLN A 72 22.48 2.42 7.03
CA GLN A 72 23.36 1.41 7.61
C GLN A 72 24.41 0.89 6.60
N GLY A 73 24.44 1.43 5.38
CA GLY A 73 25.31 0.95 4.30
C GLY A 73 24.90 -0.42 3.73
N LYS A 74 23.64 -0.81 3.92
CA LYS A 74 23.09 -2.10 3.49
C LYS A 74 22.06 -1.92 2.38
N SER A 75 21.83 -3.01 1.64
CA SER A 75 20.79 -3.14 0.61
C SER A 75 19.89 -4.32 0.94
N ARG A 76 18.66 -4.32 0.45
CA ARG A 76 17.77 -5.49 0.56
C ARG A 76 18.37 -6.75 -0.09
N PHE A 77 19.25 -6.61 -1.06
CA PHE A 77 19.93 -7.71 -1.74
C PHE A 77 21.00 -8.39 -0.88
N ASP A 78 21.37 -7.81 0.28
CA ASP A 78 22.32 -8.39 1.23
C ASP A 78 21.66 -9.45 2.12
N PHE A 79 20.34 -9.64 2.01
CA PHE A 79 19.56 -10.53 2.86
C PHE A 79 18.82 -11.59 2.05
N THR A 80 18.55 -12.74 2.66
CA THR A 80 17.59 -13.71 2.14
C THR A 80 16.17 -13.16 2.26
N ARG A 81 15.24 -13.70 1.47
CA ARG A 81 13.83 -13.31 1.52
C ARG A 81 13.24 -13.44 2.94
N ASP A 82 13.53 -14.53 3.62
CA ASP A 82 12.99 -14.78 4.97
C ASP A 82 13.57 -13.81 6.01
N GLN A 83 14.89 -13.56 5.96
CA GLN A 83 15.52 -12.55 6.82
C GLN A 83 14.91 -11.17 6.62
N LEU A 84 14.75 -10.78 5.36
CA LEU A 84 14.20 -9.49 5.00
C LEU A 84 12.73 -9.38 5.44
N TYR A 85 11.93 -10.45 5.23
CA TYR A 85 10.55 -10.51 5.68
C TYR A 85 10.43 -10.24 7.20
N HIS A 86 11.21 -10.94 8.00
CA HIS A 86 11.19 -10.76 9.46
C HIS A 86 11.63 -9.35 9.89
N GLN A 87 12.62 -8.77 9.23
CA GLN A 87 13.07 -7.42 9.54
C GLN A 87 11.99 -6.38 9.22
N VAL A 88 11.36 -6.47 8.04
CA VAL A 88 10.28 -5.57 7.66
C VAL A 88 9.04 -5.77 8.53
N TRP A 89 8.73 -7.02 8.90
CA TRP A 89 7.64 -7.29 9.84
C TRP A 89 7.85 -6.58 11.17
N ASN A 90 9.03 -6.70 11.77
CA ASN A 90 9.36 -6.03 13.03
C ASN A 90 9.29 -4.50 12.89
N PHE A 91 9.78 -3.95 11.79
CA PHE A 91 9.68 -2.53 11.48
C PHE A 91 8.23 -2.05 11.41
N VAL A 92 7.34 -2.79 10.77
CA VAL A 92 5.91 -2.46 10.67
C VAL A 92 5.22 -2.57 12.03
N GLU A 93 5.51 -3.60 12.82
CA GLU A 93 4.96 -3.77 14.17
C GLU A 93 5.35 -2.62 15.11
N GLU A 94 6.60 -2.18 15.05
CA GLU A 94 7.08 -1.04 15.84
C GLU A 94 6.37 0.25 15.43
N ASN A 95 6.26 0.52 14.13
CA ASN A 95 5.56 1.71 13.62
C ASN A 95 4.05 1.67 13.93
N ARG A 96 3.41 0.50 13.87
CA ARG A 96 2.02 0.32 14.27
C ARG A 96 1.79 0.69 15.73
N GLY A 97 2.64 0.22 16.62
CA GLY A 97 2.60 0.56 18.04
C GLY A 97 2.78 2.06 18.29
N ASN A 98 3.75 2.68 17.62
CA ASN A 98 3.99 4.12 17.71
C ASN A 98 2.80 4.93 17.19
N MET A 99 2.20 4.54 16.07
CA MET A 99 1.01 5.16 15.51
C MET A 99 -0.17 5.12 16.49
N GLU A 100 -0.42 3.98 17.14
CA GLU A 100 -1.46 3.86 18.16
C GLU A 100 -1.21 4.83 19.33
N LEU A 101 0.04 4.92 19.81
CA LEU A 101 0.42 5.86 20.87
C LEU A 101 0.15 7.32 20.45
N GLN A 102 0.49 7.70 19.22
CA GLN A 102 0.26 9.05 18.70
C GLN A 102 -1.24 9.37 18.62
N LEU A 103 -2.07 8.45 18.14
CA LEU A 103 -3.52 8.63 18.08
C LEU A 103 -4.17 8.70 19.46
N ARG A 104 -3.68 7.91 20.42
CA ARG A 104 -4.12 7.99 21.82
C ARG A 104 -3.72 9.32 22.46
N ALA A 105 -2.51 9.83 22.20
CA ALA A 105 -2.07 11.13 22.68
C ALA A 105 -2.88 12.29 22.07
N LEU A 106 -3.34 12.14 20.83
CA LEU A 106 -4.25 13.08 20.17
C LEU A 106 -5.67 13.06 20.81
N GLY A 107 -5.97 12.04 21.62
CA GLY A 107 -7.24 11.90 22.30
C GLY A 107 -8.35 11.22 21.46
N VAL A 108 -8.00 10.53 20.39
CA VAL A 108 -8.96 9.83 19.54
C VAL A 108 -9.73 8.77 20.32
N SER A 109 -11.06 8.84 20.30
CA SER A 109 -11.97 7.98 21.09
C SER A 109 -12.32 6.67 20.38
N ALA A 110 -11.34 6.02 19.79
CA ALA A 110 -11.51 4.75 19.09
C ALA A 110 -11.62 3.54 20.03
N SER A 111 -12.18 2.45 19.53
CA SER A 111 -12.22 1.16 20.22
C SER A 111 -10.91 0.39 19.98
N TRP A 112 -9.89 0.68 20.76
CA TRP A 112 -8.55 0.15 20.58
C TRP A 112 -8.44 -1.38 20.65
N LYS A 113 -9.36 -2.03 21.39
CA LYS A 113 -9.44 -3.50 21.44
C LYS A 113 -9.90 -4.13 20.12
N ASP A 114 -10.58 -3.34 19.29
CA ASP A 114 -11.13 -3.75 17.99
C ASP A 114 -10.27 -3.23 16.82
N MET A 115 -9.01 -2.85 17.10
CA MET A 115 -8.08 -2.41 16.08
C MET A 115 -7.85 -3.52 15.07
N VAL A 116 -7.90 -3.15 13.78
CA VAL A 116 -7.70 -4.07 12.65
C VAL A 116 -6.42 -3.71 11.91
N PHE A 117 -5.59 -4.71 11.68
CA PHE A 117 -4.42 -4.59 10.82
C PHE A 117 -4.63 -5.35 9.51
N THR A 118 -4.20 -4.79 8.40
CA THR A 118 -4.45 -5.39 7.08
C THR A 118 -3.81 -6.77 6.87
N LEU A 119 -2.81 -7.15 7.69
CA LEU A 119 -2.22 -8.49 7.71
C LEU A 119 -2.70 -9.36 8.88
N ASP A 120 -3.76 -8.98 9.60
CA ASP A 120 -4.39 -9.89 10.56
C ASP A 120 -4.91 -11.14 9.84
N GLU A 121 -4.79 -12.31 10.47
CA GLU A 121 -5.18 -13.60 9.89
C GLU A 121 -6.62 -13.59 9.34
N LYS A 122 -7.54 -12.97 10.08
CA LYS A 122 -8.94 -12.82 9.66
C LYS A 122 -9.07 -12.01 8.37
N VAL A 123 -8.31 -10.93 8.24
CA VAL A 123 -8.34 -10.07 7.03
C VAL A 123 -7.74 -10.83 5.86
N ILE A 124 -6.59 -11.46 6.04
CA ILE A 124 -5.93 -12.29 5.02
C ILE A 124 -6.88 -13.39 4.52
N ARG A 125 -7.55 -14.09 5.42
CA ARG A 125 -8.52 -15.14 5.06
C ARG A 125 -9.65 -14.57 4.20
N THR A 126 -10.23 -13.43 4.61
CA THR A 126 -11.29 -12.75 3.84
C THR A 126 -10.82 -12.36 2.44
N VAL A 127 -9.57 -11.87 2.31
CA VAL A 127 -8.97 -11.54 1.00
C VAL A 127 -8.85 -12.78 0.12
N PHE A 128 -8.36 -13.90 0.67
CA PHE A 128 -8.27 -15.16 -0.09
C PHE A 128 -9.63 -15.69 -0.51
N ASP A 129 -10.64 -15.67 0.37
CA ASP A 129 -11.99 -16.11 0.05
C ASP A 129 -12.60 -15.24 -1.05
N THR A 130 -12.41 -13.92 -0.97
CA THR A 130 -12.86 -12.96 -1.99
C THR A 130 -12.17 -13.23 -3.32
N PHE A 131 -10.84 -13.40 -3.33
CA PHE A 131 -10.07 -13.71 -4.54
C PHE A 131 -10.57 -15.01 -5.18
N LYS A 132 -10.77 -16.05 -4.36
CA LYS A 132 -11.29 -17.33 -4.84
C LYS A 132 -12.66 -17.19 -5.49
N ASN A 133 -13.58 -16.49 -4.85
CA ASN A 133 -14.93 -16.26 -5.40
C ASN A 133 -14.87 -15.52 -6.74
N LEU A 134 -14.06 -14.45 -6.84
CA LEU A 134 -13.86 -13.72 -8.10
C LEU A 134 -13.24 -14.59 -9.20
N TRP A 135 -12.35 -15.51 -8.82
CA TRP A 135 -11.77 -16.49 -9.76
C TRP A 135 -12.83 -17.50 -10.24
N ASP A 136 -13.60 -18.07 -9.32
CA ASP A 136 -14.65 -19.04 -9.62
C ASP A 136 -15.76 -18.42 -10.50
N ASP A 137 -16.06 -17.14 -10.32
CA ASP A 137 -17.01 -16.37 -11.12
C ASP A 137 -16.45 -15.94 -12.49
N GLY A 138 -15.17 -16.23 -12.79
CA GLY A 138 -14.51 -15.86 -14.04
C GLY A 138 -14.20 -14.36 -14.19
N LEU A 139 -14.31 -13.59 -13.09
CA LEU A 139 -14.02 -12.14 -13.09
C LEU A 139 -12.50 -11.87 -13.01
N ILE A 140 -11.72 -12.82 -12.52
CA ILE A 140 -10.26 -12.79 -12.48
C ILE A 140 -9.73 -13.94 -13.31
N TYR A 141 -8.72 -13.68 -14.13
CA TYR A 141 -8.05 -14.68 -14.92
C TYR A 141 -6.55 -14.40 -15.01
N ARG A 142 -5.75 -15.44 -15.26
CA ARG A 142 -4.31 -15.32 -15.52
C ARG A 142 -4.09 -15.10 -17.02
N GLY A 143 -3.34 -14.06 -17.37
CA GLY A 143 -3.00 -13.74 -18.75
C GLY A 143 -1.64 -13.06 -18.89
N GLU A 144 -1.09 -13.09 -20.08
CA GLU A 144 0.13 -12.37 -20.42
C GLU A 144 -0.20 -10.94 -20.84
N ARG A 145 0.49 -9.97 -20.24
CA ARG A 145 0.35 -8.54 -20.54
C ARG A 145 1.68 -7.83 -20.45
N ILE A 146 1.82 -6.74 -21.20
CA ILE A 146 2.91 -5.79 -20.97
C ILE A 146 2.60 -5.05 -19.67
N VAL A 147 3.58 -5.03 -18.76
CA VAL A 147 3.46 -4.36 -17.46
C VAL A 147 4.58 -3.33 -17.31
N ASN A 148 4.32 -2.29 -16.51
CA ASN A 148 5.35 -1.36 -16.09
C ASN A 148 6.28 -2.05 -15.09
N TYR A 149 7.59 -1.97 -15.30
CA TYR A 149 8.58 -2.68 -14.49
C TYR A 149 9.72 -1.75 -14.09
N CYS A 150 10.04 -1.71 -12.79
CA CYS A 150 11.18 -0.99 -12.26
C CYS A 150 12.41 -1.90 -12.18
N THR A 151 13.44 -1.56 -12.91
CA THR A 151 14.71 -2.32 -12.91
C THR A 151 15.50 -2.16 -11.62
N THR A 152 15.35 -1.03 -10.92
CA THR A 152 16.02 -0.76 -9.64
C THR A 152 15.42 -1.61 -8.52
N HIS A 153 14.09 -1.63 -8.41
CA HIS A 153 13.38 -2.39 -7.37
C HIS A 153 13.03 -3.82 -7.80
N GLN A 154 13.27 -4.16 -9.06
CA GLN A 154 13.00 -5.50 -9.65
C GLN A 154 11.56 -5.97 -9.38
N THR A 155 10.60 -5.08 -9.59
CA THR A 155 9.15 -5.34 -9.41
C THR A 155 8.32 -4.61 -10.46
N SER A 156 7.10 -5.09 -10.68
CA SER A 156 6.11 -4.41 -11.52
C SER A 156 5.36 -3.34 -10.73
N PHE A 157 4.84 -2.35 -11.45
CA PHE A 157 4.01 -1.27 -10.91
C PHE A 157 2.64 -1.26 -11.55
N ALA A 158 1.65 -0.74 -10.83
CA ALA A 158 0.37 -0.37 -11.38
C ALA A 158 0.50 0.89 -12.26
N ASP A 159 -0.39 1.04 -13.24
CA ASP A 159 -0.34 2.19 -14.16
C ASP A 159 -0.47 3.54 -13.43
N ILE A 160 -1.20 3.57 -12.31
CA ILE A 160 -1.38 4.77 -11.48
C ILE A 160 -0.08 5.23 -10.79
N GLU A 161 0.90 4.33 -10.66
CA GLU A 161 2.20 4.63 -10.02
C GLU A 161 3.24 5.14 -11.01
N VAL A 162 2.88 5.26 -12.30
CA VAL A 162 3.79 5.63 -13.38
C VAL A 162 3.53 7.06 -13.84
N GLU A 163 4.57 7.89 -13.79
CA GLU A 163 4.56 9.22 -14.39
C GLU A 163 5.15 9.17 -15.80
N HIS A 164 4.38 9.67 -16.78
CA HIS A 164 4.81 9.77 -18.15
C HIS A 164 5.48 11.12 -18.42
N ARG A 165 6.68 11.09 -19.00
CA ARG A 165 7.42 12.29 -19.42
C ARG A 165 7.68 12.23 -20.91
N THR A 166 7.51 13.36 -21.58
CA THR A 166 7.92 13.51 -22.99
C THR A 166 9.37 13.92 -23.05
N GLU A 167 10.19 13.10 -23.68
CA GLU A 167 11.61 13.36 -23.87
C GLU A 167 11.95 13.44 -25.37
N LYS A 168 12.96 14.26 -25.73
CA LYS A 168 13.49 14.31 -27.08
C LYS A 168 14.33 13.06 -27.34
N GLY A 169 13.80 12.15 -28.13
CA GLY A 169 14.50 10.97 -28.59
C GLY A 169 15.07 11.11 -30.00
N LYS A 170 15.73 10.07 -30.46
CA LYS A 170 16.19 9.92 -31.86
C LYS A 170 15.64 8.62 -32.43
N LEU A 171 15.27 8.65 -33.69
CA LEU A 171 14.94 7.47 -34.47
C LEU A 171 16.12 7.18 -35.39
N TRP A 172 16.76 6.03 -35.17
CA TRP A 172 17.90 5.59 -35.96
C TRP A 172 17.42 4.72 -37.11
N SER A 173 17.70 5.13 -38.35
CA SER A 173 17.40 4.29 -39.53
C SER A 173 18.71 3.61 -39.97
N ILE A 174 18.63 2.28 -40.07
CA ILE A 174 19.77 1.43 -40.45
C ILE A 174 19.39 0.75 -41.75
N ALA A 175 20.21 0.94 -42.79
CA ALA A 175 20.03 0.28 -44.08
C ALA A 175 20.87 -1.01 -44.13
N TYR A 176 20.25 -2.12 -44.44
CA TYR A 176 20.90 -3.41 -44.67
C TYR A 176 20.84 -3.74 -46.15
N PRO A 177 21.97 -3.87 -46.84
CA PRO A 177 21.95 -4.29 -48.24
C PRO A 177 21.44 -5.73 -48.36
N THR A 178 20.67 -5.99 -49.42
CA THR A 178 20.22 -7.34 -49.77
C THR A 178 21.42 -8.20 -50.22
N LEU A 179 21.34 -9.51 -50.10
CA LEU A 179 22.43 -10.44 -50.48
C LEU A 179 22.83 -10.32 -51.96
N ASP A 180 21.88 -10.01 -52.81
CA ASP A 180 22.05 -9.78 -54.24
C ASP A 180 22.59 -8.37 -54.56
N LYS A 181 22.71 -7.49 -53.54
CA LYS A 181 23.15 -6.09 -53.68
C LYS A 181 22.31 -5.22 -54.60
N ILE A 182 21.07 -5.61 -54.90
CA ILE A 182 20.18 -4.87 -55.79
C ILE A 182 19.32 -3.86 -55.04
N GLY A 183 19.13 -4.07 -53.70
CA GLY A 183 18.32 -3.23 -52.88
C GLY A 183 18.79 -3.16 -51.41
N GLU A 184 18.08 -2.38 -50.59
CA GLU A 184 18.30 -2.19 -49.15
C GLU A 184 16.99 -2.39 -48.37
N ILE A 185 17.13 -3.00 -47.20
CA ILE A 185 16.05 -3.06 -46.20
C ILE A 185 16.37 -2.04 -45.14
N ILE A 186 15.51 -1.03 -44.97
CA ILE A 186 15.68 0.00 -43.97
C ILE A 186 14.85 -0.40 -42.73
N VAL A 187 15.49 -0.55 -41.60
CA VAL A 187 14.87 -0.75 -40.29
C VAL A 187 15.11 0.47 -39.41
N ALA A 188 14.16 0.77 -38.55
CA ALA A 188 14.27 1.91 -37.64
C ALA A 188 14.13 1.46 -36.19
N THR A 189 14.91 2.11 -35.30
CA THR A 189 14.88 1.85 -33.87
C THR A 189 15.10 3.12 -33.08
N THR A 190 14.51 3.19 -31.90
CA THR A 190 14.75 4.25 -30.91
C THR A 190 15.84 3.90 -29.92
N ARG A 191 16.38 2.69 -29.98
CA ARG A 191 17.41 2.16 -29.07
C ARG A 191 18.71 1.90 -29.78
#